data_6b9e7e567e2a337b862bd3eda17dbf73
#
_entry.id   6b9e7e567e2a337b862bd3eda17dbf73
#
_cell.length_a   1.000
_cell.length_b   1.000
_cell.length_c   1.000
_cell.angle_alpha   90.00
_cell.angle_beta   90.00
_cell.angle_gamma   90.00
#
_symmetry.space_group_name_H-M   'P 1'
#
loop_
_entity.id
_entity.type
_entity.pdbx_description
1 polymer ?
#
loop_
_entity_poly.entity_id
_entity_poly.type
_entity_poly.pdbx_seq_one_letter_code
_entity_poly.pdbx_strand_id
1 'polypeptide(L)'
;MPGPSPELQVRSVYTLQNFGTTSLSFIDITFPDEKLYGRKNLHVELDGHEITPSKLPEEYQQESPNALRLAFDTPWERKQSHNLTIEYSFGSPADRGLRITLGADNFHLGPRGWIPLPQPPKRVLAPYPARPPKMFYTVRMPENFLILARGRLAGYKKDGGEIEYRFEMRTGDLAPYIVAGRYVDSSSGRQPSSISFWTMQPLKDDSAAVLRISAAWSTLQTDFGPLDKNIVQPRVVESPELRAHGDDEDSKTVASFPGGALVSEDALALGLQSDELLQKISYALAYSWFGDQLYPSTNSAVGLSKGLPDYATVVVDEAHGGEPARRKRIIEFLEEYDEAVKQAAATPNPEKPIISTMLYDPIEQRRIARTKAALFFIALEDAYGEALVRQGLKQVVAILGGQEVGYDDVRSALEQSTGKNLAEPFRTWLYNKGVPQDFRSRYQTAAAASNSK
;
A
#
# COMPACT_ATOMS: atom_id res chain seq x y z
N MET A 1 23.61 -30.40 5.91
CA MET A 1 22.20 -30.48 6.38
C MET A 1 21.62 -29.11 6.19
N PRO A 2 20.41 -28.93 5.64
CA PRO A 2 19.77 -27.64 5.67
C PRO A 2 19.63 -27.20 7.13
N GLY A 3 19.98 -25.93 7.44
CA GLY A 3 19.77 -25.35 8.74
C GLY A 3 18.29 -25.37 9.15
N PRO A 4 17.95 -25.11 10.42
CA PRO A 4 16.56 -25.02 10.83
C PRO A 4 15.85 -23.98 9.99
N SER A 5 14.64 -24.30 9.51
CA SER A 5 13.81 -23.33 8.77
C SER A 5 13.63 -22.08 9.64
N PRO A 6 13.76 -20.88 9.08
CA PRO A 6 13.57 -19.65 9.83
C PRO A 6 12.18 -19.59 10.44
N GLU A 7 12.09 -19.17 11.67
CA GLU A 7 10.85 -19.07 12.44
C GLU A 7 10.71 -17.65 13.00
N LEU A 8 9.52 -17.06 12.88
CA LEU A 8 9.18 -15.79 13.47
C LEU A 8 8.45 -16.01 14.79
N GLN A 9 8.93 -15.36 15.84
CA GLN A 9 8.25 -15.29 17.13
C GLN A 9 7.51 -13.95 17.21
N VAL A 10 6.24 -14.01 17.55
CA VAL A 10 5.36 -12.84 17.65
C VAL A 10 4.87 -12.74 19.10
N ARG A 11 5.04 -11.58 19.70
CA ARG A 11 4.41 -11.19 20.95
C ARG A 11 3.63 -9.91 20.72
N SER A 12 2.32 -9.96 20.90
CA SER A 12 1.43 -8.81 20.76
C SER A 12 0.78 -8.48 22.08
N VAL A 13 0.79 -7.21 22.47
CA VAL A 13 0.14 -6.72 23.69
C VAL A 13 -0.88 -5.66 23.27
N TYR A 14 -2.13 -5.86 23.63
CA TYR A 14 -3.23 -4.96 23.35
C TYR A 14 -3.79 -4.41 24.65
N THR A 15 -4.00 -3.11 24.72
CA THR A 15 -4.92 -2.53 25.70
C THR A 15 -6.26 -2.34 25.00
N LEU A 16 -7.23 -3.13 25.39
CA LEU A 16 -8.57 -3.15 24.79
C LEU A 16 -9.55 -2.47 25.74
N GLN A 17 -10.45 -1.65 25.21
CA GLN A 17 -11.51 -1.01 25.99
C GLN A 17 -12.89 -1.29 25.35
N ASN A 18 -13.86 -1.64 26.18
CA ASN A 18 -15.23 -1.80 25.75
C ASN A 18 -15.91 -0.43 25.60
N PHE A 19 -16.05 0.06 24.37
CA PHE A 19 -16.82 1.27 24.04
C PHE A 19 -18.28 0.98 23.66
N GLY A 20 -18.69 -0.30 23.68
CA GLY A 20 -20.06 -0.72 23.39
C GLY A 20 -21.07 -0.24 24.45
N THR A 21 -22.32 -0.47 24.15
CA THR A 21 -23.44 -0.17 25.06
C THR A 21 -23.74 -1.31 26.02
N THR A 22 -23.20 -2.50 25.77
CA THR A 22 -23.39 -3.73 26.53
C THR A 22 -22.08 -4.28 27.05
N SER A 23 -22.12 -5.12 28.08
CA SER A 23 -20.97 -5.91 28.50
C SER A 23 -20.57 -6.93 27.43
N LEU A 24 -19.29 -7.29 27.37
CA LEU A 24 -18.72 -8.28 26.46
C LEU A 24 -18.35 -9.54 27.21
N SER A 25 -18.86 -10.68 26.78
CA SER A 25 -18.50 -12.00 27.35
C SER A 25 -17.38 -12.69 26.58
N PHE A 26 -17.05 -12.18 25.41
CA PHE A 26 -15.95 -12.71 24.57
C PHE A 26 -15.49 -11.69 23.55
N ILE A 27 -14.32 -11.93 22.98
CA ILE A 27 -13.86 -11.30 21.74
C ILE A 27 -13.38 -12.36 20.77
N ASP A 28 -13.54 -12.08 19.47
CA ASP A 28 -13.01 -12.93 18.40
C ASP A 28 -11.74 -12.28 17.86
N ILE A 29 -10.70 -13.08 17.67
CA ILE A 29 -9.40 -12.62 17.17
C ILE A 29 -9.01 -13.43 15.94
N THR A 30 -8.70 -12.75 14.84
CA THR A 30 -8.15 -13.39 13.65
C THR A 30 -6.66 -13.61 13.84
N PHE A 31 -6.22 -14.82 13.61
CA PHE A 31 -4.82 -15.23 13.63
C PHE A 31 -4.31 -15.50 12.20
N PRO A 32 -2.99 -15.58 12.02
CA PRO A 32 -2.41 -16.18 10.82
C PRO A 32 -2.98 -17.58 10.58
N ASP A 33 -3.20 -17.94 9.32
CA ASP A 33 -3.72 -19.24 8.95
C ASP A 33 -2.77 -20.36 9.41
N GLU A 34 -3.25 -21.21 10.30
CA GLU A 34 -2.45 -22.29 10.87
C GLU A 34 -1.96 -23.29 9.83
N LYS A 35 -2.80 -23.57 8.82
CA LYS A 35 -2.45 -24.51 7.75
C LYS A 35 -1.39 -23.94 6.81
N LEU A 36 -1.43 -22.65 6.57
CA LEU A 36 -0.52 -21.96 5.66
C LEU A 36 0.82 -21.64 6.32
N TYR A 37 0.80 -21.19 7.57
CA TYR A 37 1.99 -20.68 8.27
C TYR A 37 2.55 -21.65 9.31
N GLY A 38 1.82 -22.71 9.65
CA GLY A 38 2.23 -23.65 10.68
C GLY A 38 2.39 -23.01 12.06
N ARG A 39 1.37 -22.20 12.46
CA ARG A 39 1.36 -21.54 13.77
C ARG A 39 1.56 -22.56 14.90
N LYS A 40 2.46 -22.25 15.83
CA LYS A 40 2.82 -23.07 16.99
C LYS A 40 2.86 -22.24 18.26
N ASN A 41 2.83 -22.92 19.39
CA ASN A 41 3.10 -22.33 20.70
C ASN A 41 2.19 -21.12 21.00
N LEU A 42 0.89 -21.23 20.63
CA LEU A 42 -0.07 -20.18 20.93
C LEU A 42 -0.30 -20.11 22.44
N HIS A 43 0.00 -18.95 23.01
CA HIS A 43 -0.23 -18.61 24.40
C HIS A 43 -0.98 -17.29 24.48
N VAL A 44 -2.03 -17.22 25.29
CA VAL A 44 -2.89 -16.05 25.41
C VAL A 44 -3.14 -15.76 26.88
N GLU A 45 -2.90 -14.52 27.28
CA GLU A 45 -3.14 -14.03 28.64
C GLU A 45 -4.04 -12.79 28.61
N LEU A 46 -4.96 -12.71 29.55
CA LEU A 46 -5.75 -11.53 29.85
C LEU A 46 -5.42 -11.05 31.26
N ASP A 47 -4.94 -9.83 31.40
CA ASP A 47 -4.47 -9.25 32.66
C ASP A 47 -3.49 -10.15 33.44
N GLY A 48 -2.66 -10.92 32.72
CA GLY A 48 -1.69 -11.86 33.29
C GLY A 48 -2.27 -13.23 33.64
N HIS A 49 -3.52 -13.51 33.34
CA HIS A 49 -4.17 -14.83 33.51
C HIS A 49 -4.30 -15.54 32.16
N GLU A 50 -3.87 -16.80 32.11
CA GLU A 50 -3.95 -17.60 30.89
C GLU A 50 -5.39 -17.86 30.47
N ILE A 51 -5.68 -17.66 29.19
CA ILE A 51 -6.96 -17.98 28.56
C ILE A 51 -6.76 -19.01 27.46
N THR A 52 -7.58 -20.06 27.45
CA THR A 52 -7.59 -21.04 26.36
C THR A 52 -8.51 -20.57 25.23
N PRO A 53 -7.96 -20.25 24.03
CA PRO A 53 -8.77 -19.88 22.89
C PRO A 53 -9.61 -21.07 22.39
N SER A 54 -10.83 -20.81 21.96
CA SER A 54 -11.74 -21.79 21.37
C SER A 54 -12.04 -21.48 19.90
N LYS A 55 -12.44 -22.50 19.13
CA LYS A 55 -12.93 -22.27 17.76
C LYS A 55 -14.22 -21.46 17.80
N LEU A 56 -14.47 -20.69 16.76
CA LEU A 56 -15.77 -20.05 16.57
C LEU A 56 -16.88 -21.10 16.40
N PRO A 57 -18.15 -20.78 16.74
CA PRO A 57 -19.29 -21.57 16.34
C PRO A 57 -19.31 -21.84 14.83
N GLU A 58 -19.78 -23.01 14.39
CA GLU A 58 -19.73 -23.46 12.99
C GLU A 58 -20.29 -22.44 11.99
N GLU A 59 -21.37 -21.78 12.37
CA GLU A 59 -22.02 -20.72 11.57
C GLU A 59 -21.13 -19.52 11.24
N TYR A 60 -20.05 -19.33 12.01
CA TYR A 60 -19.09 -18.24 11.83
C TYR A 60 -17.75 -18.68 11.25
N GLN A 61 -17.46 -19.99 11.26
CA GLN A 61 -16.18 -20.51 10.77
C GLN A 61 -15.98 -20.31 9.26
N GLN A 62 -17.06 -20.36 8.46
CA GLN A 62 -16.96 -20.17 7.01
C GLN A 62 -16.52 -18.75 6.64
N GLU A 63 -16.94 -17.74 7.39
CA GLU A 63 -16.60 -16.34 7.11
C GLU A 63 -15.28 -15.91 7.76
N SER A 64 -14.86 -16.60 8.80
CA SER A 64 -13.63 -16.29 9.55
C SER A 64 -12.92 -17.56 10.01
N PRO A 65 -12.39 -18.34 9.06
CA PRO A 65 -11.84 -19.68 9.35
C PRO A 65 -10.65 -19.67 10.31
N ASN A 66 -9.93 -18.57 10.39
CA ASN A 66 -8.72 -18.41 11.20
C ASN A 66 -8.96 -17.60 12.48
N ALA A 67 -10.20 -17.31 12.81
CA ALA A 67 -10.52 -16.62 14.05
C ALA A 67 -10.73 -17.63 15.20
N LEU A 68 -10.26 -17.22 16.38
CA LEU A 68 -10.48 -17.90 17.64
C LEU A 68 -11.23 -16.98 18.59
N ARG A 69 -12.09 -17.58 19.41
CA ARG A 69 -12.84 -16.90 20.46
C ARG A 69 -12.11 -16.95 21.79
N LEU A 70 -11.98 -15.80 22.41
CA LEU A 70 -11.53 -15.66 23.79
C LEU A 70 -12.74 -15.37 24.66
N ALA A 71 -13.21 -16.36 25.41
CA ALA A 71 -14.30 -16.19 26.35
C ALA A 71 -13.77 -15.65 27.68
N PHE A 72 -14.54 -14.82 28.35
CA PHE A 72 -14.18 -14.21 29.62
C PHE A 72 -15.00 -14.82 30.76
N ASP A 73 -14.34 -15.17 31.85
CA ASP A 73 -15.01 -15.66 33.07
C ASP A 73 -15.91 -14.58 33.69
N THR A 74 -15.49 -13.33 33.60
CA THR A 74 -16.26 -12.16 34.01
C THR A 74 -16.47 -11.25 32.82
N PRO A 75 -17.73 -10.90 32.45
CA PRO A 75 -18.01 -10.01 31.33
C PRO A 75 -17.34 -8.64 31.51
N TRP A 76 -16.82 -8.09 30.43
CA TRP A 76 -16.21 -6.74 30.42
C TRP A 76 -17.30 -5.69 30.39
N GLU A 77 -17.40 -4.93 31.46
CA GLU A 77 -18.33 -3.84 31.53
C GLU A 77 -17.92 -2.66 30.61
N ARG A 78 -18.89 -1.82 30.32
CA ARG A 78 -18.65 -0.61 29.52
C ARG A 78 -17.55 0.24 30.15
N LYS A 79 -16.62 0.72 29.31
CA LYS A 79 -15.43 1.52 29.66
C LYS A 79 -14.35 0.79 30.45
N GLN A 80 -14.51 -0.49 30.77
CA GLN A 80 -13.40 -1.27 31.31
C GLN A 80 -12.32 -1.46 30.26
N SER A 81 -11.08 -1.43 30.72
CA SER A 81 -9.89 -1.68 29.91
C SER A 81 -9.16 -2.90 30.44
N HIS A 82 -8.72 -3.75 29.54
CA HIS A 82 -7.99 -4.97 29.85
C HIS A 82 -6.75 -5.08 28.96
N ASN A 83 -5.70 -5.73 29.46
CA ASN A 83 -4.49 -6.01 28.71
C ASN A 83 -4.52 -7.46 28.21
N LEU A 84 -4.48 -7.64 26.91
CA LEU A 84 -4.43 -8.92 26.24
C LEU A 84 -3.03 -9.14 25.67
N THR A 85 -2.35 -10.20 26.12
CA THR A 85 -1.07 -10.63 25.57
C THR A 85 -1.30 -11.89 24.74
N ILE A 86 -0.75 -11.92 23.52
CA ILE A 86 -0.81 -13.06 22.60
C ILE A 86 0.60 -13.35 22.13
N GLU A 87 1.06 -14.57 22.35
CA GLU A 87 2.37 -15.06 21.91
C GLU A 87 2.18 -16.29 21.01
N TYR A 88 2.93 -16.38 19.95
CA TYR A 88 2.99 -17.54 19.07
C TYR A 88 4.21 -17.47 18.17
N SER A 89 4.50 -18.59 17.50
CA SER A 89 5.51 -18.63 16.45
C SER A 89 4.96 -19.23 15.18
N PHE A 90 5.59 -18.91 14.06
CA PHE A 90 5.28 -19.53 12.76
C PHE A 90 6.50 -19.52 11.84
N GLY A 91 6.55 -20.51 10.94
CA GLY A 91 7.58 -20.63 9.93
C GLY A 91 7.23 -20.00 8.59
N SER A 92 8.12 -20.17 7.62
CA SER A 92 7.84 -19.76 6.25
C SER A 92 6.65 -20.55 5.70
N PRO A 93 5.68 -19.90 5.05
CA PRO A 93 4.54 -20.58 4.49
C PRO A 93 4.98 -21.58 3.39
N ALA A 94 4.29 -22.71 3.31
CA ALA A 94 4.53 -23.72 2.28
C ALA A 94 4.21 -23.21 0.87
N ASP A 95 3.24 -22.32 0.77
CA ASP A 95 2.88 -21.64 -0.47
C ASP A 95 3.63 -20.30 -0.56
N ARG A 96 4.57 -20.23 -1.52
CA ARG A 96 5.37 -19.02 -1.79
C ARG A 96 4.54 -17.83 -2.26
N GLY A 97 3.26 -18.02 -2.31
CA GLY A 97 2.25 -17.08 -2.73
C GLY A 97 1.81 -16.05 -1.72
N LEU A 98 2.21 -16.10 -0.50
CA LEU A 98 1.71 -15.27 0.57
C LEU A 98 2.59 -14.04 0.83
N ARG A 99 1.97 -13.00 1.38
CA ARG A 99 2.60 -11.72 1.72
C ARG A 99 3.60 -11.80 2.88
N ILE A 100 4.00 -13.01 3.24
CA ILE A 100 4.96 -13.29 4.30
C ILE A 100 5.97 -14.26 3.75
N THR A 101 7.23 -13.89 3.79
CA THR A 101 8.35 -14.76 3.48
C THR A 101 9.38 -14.67 4.59
N LEU A 102 9.90 -15.82 4.97
CA LEU A 102 10.97 -15.95 5.95
C LEU A 102 12.10 -16.75 5.30
N GLY A 103 13.09 -16.04 4.78
CA GLY A 103 14.32 -16.62 4.22
C GLY A 103 15.46 -16.57 5.23
N ALA A 104 16.55 -17.29 4.94
CA ALA A 104 17.76 -17.24 5.77
C ALA A 104 18.48 -15.90 5.70
N ASP A 105 18.37 -15.21 4.55
CA ASP A 105 19.08 -13.98 4.26
C ASP A 105 18.15 -12.76 4.13
N ASN A 106 16.84 -12.99 4.08
CA ASN A 106 15.84 -11.93 4.06
C ASN A 106 14.51 -12.39 4.65
N PHE A 107 13.68 -11.43 5.06
CA PHE A 107 12.29 -11.68 5.38
C PHE A 107 11.41 -10.49 4.97
N HIS A 108 10.18 -10.81 4.63
CA HIS A 108 9.15 -9.86 4.25
C HIS A 108 7.86 -10.18 5.01
N LEU A 109 7.38 -9.22 5.77
CA LEU A 109 6.12 -9.28 6.51
C LEU A 109 5.19 -8.21 5.97
N GLY A 110 4.26 -8.60 5.13
CA GLY A 110 3.24 -7.72 4.57
C GLY A 110 2.30 -7.16 5.63
N PRO A 111 1.43 -6.21 5.29
CA PRO A 111 0.60 -5.49 6.27
C PRO A 111 -0.54 -6.33 6.86
N ARG A 112 -0.67 -7.59 6.49
CA ARG A 112 -1.74 -8.48 6.95
C ARG A 112 -1.24 -9.91 7.09
N GLY A 113 -1.93 -10.69 7.93
CA GLY A 113 -1.78 -12.14 8.01
C GLY A 113 -0.80 -12.65 9.05
N TRP A 114 -0.02 -11.80 9.71
CA TRP A 114 0.94 -12.21 10.72
C TRP A 114 0.75 -11.55 12.09
N ILE A 115 -0.18 -10.62 12.22
CA ILE A 115 -0.56 -9.99 13.48
C ILE A 115 -1.96 -10.45 13.86
N PRO A 116 -2.20 -10.88 15.11
CA PRO A 116 -3.54 -11.15 15.59
C PRO A 116 -4.35 -9.86 15.59
N LEU A 117 -5.54 -9.89 15.03
CA LEU A 117 -6.41 -8.71 14.96
C LEU A 117 -7.75 -8.98 15.64
N PRO A 118 -8.12 -8.19 16.67
CA PRO A 118 -9.46 -8.22 17.22
C PRO A 118 -10.50 -7.95 16.12
N GLN A 119 -11.51 -8.80 16.02
CA GLN A 119 -12.58 -8.64 15.04
C GLN A 119 -13.70 -7.78 15.63
N PRO A 120 -14.25 -6.82 14.87
CA PRO A 120 -15.46 -6.14 15.28
C PRO A 120 -16.63 -7.15 15.28
N PRO A 121 -17.63 -6.97 16.16
CA PRO A 121 -18.85 -7.77 16.11
C PRO A 121 -19.50 -7.69 14.73
N LYS A 122 -19.87 -8.82 14.13
CA LYS A 122 -20.31 -8.97 12.73
C LYS A 122 -21.48 -8.09 12.26
N ARG A 123 -22.20 -7.44 13.14
CA ARG A 123 -23.34 -6.57 12.80
C ARG A 123 -22.97 -5.10 12.58
N VAL A 124 -21.74 -4.74 12.82
CA VAL A 124 -21.25 -3.41 12.49
C VAL A 124 -20.58 -3.53 11.14
N LEU A 125 -21.28 -3.18 10.06
CA LEU A 125 -20.70 -2.73 8.80
C LEU A 125 -19.94 -1.41 9.08
N ALA A 126 -19.09 -1.44 10.09
CA ALA A 126 -18.17 -0.36 10.30
C ALA A 126 -17.14 -0.47 9.17
N PRO A 127 -16.95 0.58 8.37
CA PRO A 127 -15.73 0.71 7.63
C PRO A 127 -14.58 0.41 8.61
N TYR A 128 -13.55 -0.28 8.15
CA TYR A 128 -12.33 -0.60 8.87
C TYR A 128 -12.09 0.35 10.05
N PRO A 129 -11.67 -0.15 11.22
CA PRO A 129 -11.78 0.59 12.47
C PRO A 129 -11.33 2.02 12.26
N ALA A 130 -12.24 2.93 12.56
CA ALA A 130 -11.95 4.34 12.57
C ALA A 130 -10.72 4.54 13.47
N ARG A 131 -9.57 4.70 12.87
CA ARG A 131 -8.24 4.86 13.44
C ARG A 131 -7.72 3.62 14.18
N PRO A 132 -6.69 2.95 13.66
CA PRO A 132 -5.98 1.95 14.42
C PRO A 132 -5.47 2.57 15.72
N PRO A 133 -5.47 1.79 16.80
CA PRO A 133 -4.89 2.22 18.06
C PRO A 133 -3.42 2.63 17.85
N LYS A 134 -2.91 3.48 18.73
CA LYS A 134 -1.47 3.78 18.76
C LYS A 134 -0.72 2.46 18.93
N MET A 135 0.12 2.12 17.97
CA MET A 135 0.83 0.86 17.94
C MET A 135 2.34 1.10 18.07
N PHE A 136 2.95 0.35 18.95
CA PHE A 136 4.41 0.22 19.01
C PHE A 136 4.77 -1.21 18.71
N TYR A 137 5.87 -1.41 18.01
CA TYR A 137 6.38 -2.76 17.79
C TYR A 137 7.91 -2.75 17.80
N THR A 138 8.45 -3.91 18.09
CA THR A 138 9.89 -4.14 18.17
C THR A 138 10.25 -5.27 17.23
N VAL A 139 11.33 -5.08 16.49
CA VAL A 139 11.91 -6.12 15.61
C VAL A 139 13.30 -6.43 16.10
N ARG A 140 13.54 -7.69 16.43
CA ARG A 140 14.86 -8.21 16.80
C ARG A 140 15.38 -9.11 15.70
N MET A 141 16.60 -8.86 15.25
CA MET A 141 17.18 -9.56 14.11
C MET A 141 18.70 -9.52 14.14
N PRO A 142 19.40 -10.32 13.32
CA PRO A 142 20.86 -10.26 13.20
C PRO A 142 21.35 -8.83 12.88
N GLU A 143 22.46 -8.42 13.47
CA GLU A 143 23.04 -7.08 13.32
C GLU A 143 23.42 -6.73 11.87
N ASN A 144 23.70 -7.73 11.05
CA ASN A 144 24.07 -7.57 9.66
C ASN A 144 22.88 -7.44 8.68
N PHE A 145 21.66 -7.37 9.19
CA PHE A 145 20.46 -7.11 8.37
C PHE A 145 20.16 -5.61 8.33
N LEU A 146 19.80 -5.12 7.15
CA LEU A 146 19.15 -3.82 6.99
C LEU A 146 17.64 -4.01 7.12
N ILE A 147 16.97 -3.05 7.73
CA ILE A 147 15.51 -3.10 7.92
C ILE A 147 14.82 -1.88 7.32
N LEU A 148 13.73 -2.14 6.64
CA LEU A 148 12.74 -1.17 6.24
C LEU A 148 11.41 -1.56 6.88
N ALA A 149 10.84 -0.65 7.63
CA ALA A 149 9.63 -0.93 8.38
C ALA A 149 8.71 0.29 8.41
N ARG A 150 7.40 0.04 8.41
CA ARG A 150 6.39 1.11 8.52
C ARG A 150 6.44 1.70 9.94
N GLY A 151 6.33 3.01 10.01
CA GLY A 151 6.35 3.77 11.26
C GLY A 151 7.65 4.52 11.48
N ARG A 152 7.66 5.34 12.51
CA ARG A 152 8.83 6.12 12.91
C ARG A 152 9.77 5.25 13.74
N LEU A 153 11.05 5.18 13.39
CA LEU A 153 12.07 4.56 14.25
C LEU A 153 12.20 5.38 15.55
N ALA A 154 11.79 4.79 16.65
CA ALA A 154 11.88 5.41 17.97
C ALA A 154 13.25 5.20 18.64
N GLY A 155 13.97 4.15 18.23
CA GLY A 155 15.31 3.84 18.72
C GLY A 155 15.73 2.42 18.38
N TYR A 156 16.99 2.11 18.64
CA TYR A 156 17.51 0.74 18.52
C TYR A 156 18.51 0.43 19.64
N LYS A 157 18.68 -0.86 19.91
CA LYS A 157 19.65 -1.40 20.85
C LYS A 157 20.39 -2.56 20.19
N LYS A 158 21.72 -2.62 20.37
CA LYS A 158 22.54 -3.75 19.95
C LYS A 158 22.87 -4.62 21.16
N ASP A 159 22.79 -5.94 20.98
CA ASP A 159 23.05 -6.91 22.03
C ASP A 159 23.47 -8.28 21.47
N GLY A 160 24.70 -8.71 21.72
CA GLY A 160 25.15 -10.06 21.40
C GLY A 160 25.12 -10.47 19.93
N GLY A 161 25.32 -9.53 18.98
CA GLY A 161 25.28 -9.80 17.53
C GLY A 161 23.88 -9.65 16.91
N GLU A 162 22.92 -9.24 17.74
CA GLU A 162 21.57 -8.89 17.31
C GLU A 162 21.32 -7.39 17.51
N ILE A 163 20.35 -6.88 16.75
CA ILE A 163 19.84 -5.53 16.88
C ILE A 163 18.34 -5.55 17.11
N GLU A 164 17.88 -4.80 18.08
CA GLU A 164 16.47 -4.58 18.39
C GLU A 164 16.09 -3.18 17.95
N TYR A 165 15.21 -3.07 16.96
CA TYR A 165 14.63 -1.83 16.49
C TYR A 165 13.25 -1.63 17.12
N ARG A 166 12.94 -0.41 17.55
CA ARG A 166 11.64 -0.02 18.09
C ARG A 166 10.99 0.99 17.16
N PHE A 167 9.77 0.71 16.75
CA PHE A 167 8.99 1.55 15.84
C PHE A 167 7.72 2.02 16.53
N GLU A 168 7.34 3.25 16.22
CA GLU A 168 6.05 3.85 16.57
C GLU A 168 5.24 4.05 15.29
N MET A 169 4.09 3.39 15.21
CA MET A 169 3.15 3.59 14.09
C MET A 169 2.45 4.92 14.23
N ARG A 170 2.21 5.60 13.11
CA ARG A 170 1.36 6.78 13.10
C ARG A 170 -0.09 6.38 13.36
N THR A 171 -0.85 7.28 13.96
CA THR A 171 -2.29 7.14 14.04
C THR A 171 -2.85 7.08 12.62
N GLY A 172 -3.55 6.02 12.27
CA GLY A 172 -4.04 5.79 10.91
C GLY A 172 -3.32 4.67 10.15
N ASP A 173 -2.07 4.33 10.50
CA ASP A 173 -1.38 3.19 9.89
C ASP A 173 -2.11 1.88 10.22
N LEU A 174 -2.43 1.10 9.18
CA LEU A 174 -3.30 -0.08 9.32
C LEU A 174 -2.61 -1.27 9.98
N ALA A 175 -1.32 -1.50 9.70
CA ALA A 175 -0.54 -2.59 10.25
C ALA A 175 0.96 -2.39 10.00
N PRO A 176 1.83 -2.98 10.82
CA PRO A 176 3.25 -3.03 10.52
C PRO A 176 3.52 -3.72 9.19
N TYR A 177 4.48 -3.18 8.48
CA TYR A 177 5.02 -3.72 7.25
C TYR A 177 6.54 -3.74 7.40
N ILE A 178 7.17 -4.88 7.20
CA ILE A 178 8.59 -5.06 7.48
C ILE A 178 9.24 -5.81 6.32
N VAL A 179 10.33 -5.23 5.83
CA VAL A 179 11.27 -5.90 4.93
C VAL A 179 12.65 -5.80 5.54
N ALA A 180 13.33 -6.91 5.68
CA ALA A 180 14.69 -6.91 6.19
C ALA A 180 15.52 -8.01 5.53
N GLY A 181 16.84 -7.79 5.45
CA GLY A 181 17.74 -8.76 4.85
C GLY A 181 19.20 -8.31 4.87
N ARG A 182 20.07 -9.19 4.40
CA ARG A 182 21.49 -8.92 4.19
C ARG A 182 21.72 -8.14 2.91
N TYR A 183 21.13 -6.95 2.83
CA TYR A 183 21.24 -6.12 1.65
C TYR A 183 22.58 -5.38 1.59
N VAL A 184 23.03 -5.16 0.36
CA VAL A 184 24.05 -4.19 0.04
C VAL A 184 23.38 -2.88 -0.31
N ASP A 185 23.77 -1.78 0.37
CA ASP A 185 23.32 -0.44 0.00
C ASP A 185 24.17 0.07 -1.16
N SER A 186 23.64 -0.03 -2.37
CA SER A 186 24.33 0.36 -3.60
C SER A 186 24.35 1.88 -3.83
N SER A 187 23.70 2.68 -2.99
CA SER A 187 23.77 4.15 -3.04
C SER A 187 24.98 4.71 -2.31
N SER A 188 25.65 3.91 -1.47
CA SER A 188 26.83 4.34 -0.74
C SER A 188 27.99 4.66 -1.68
N GLY A 189 28.44 5.93 -1.65
CA GLY A 189 29.56 6.41 -2.47
C GLY A 189 29.18 7.07 -3.80
N ARG A 190 27.90 7.07 -4.18
CA ARG A 190 27.37 7.90 -5.27
C ARG A 190 26.90 9.24 -4.72
N GLN A 191 26.80 10.28 -5.57
CA GLN A 191 26.26 11.59 -5.16
C GLN A 191 24.98 11.37 -4.35
N PRO A 192 24.64 12.24 -3.37
CA PRO A 192 23.48 12.06 -2.53
C PRO A 192 22.23 11.99 -3.39
N SER A 193 22.01 10.82 -4.00
CA SER A 193 20.76 10.50 -4.63
C SER A 193 19.77 10.50 -3.48
N SER A 194 18.68 11.17 -3.67
CA SER A 194 17.59 11.18 -2.70
C SER A 194 16.95 9.79 -2.48
N ILE A 195 17.42 8.75 -3.17
CA ILE A 195 16.91 7.39 -3.13
C ILE A 195 18.01 6.34 -2.92
N SER A 196 17.79 5.36 -2.06
CA SER A 196 18.72 4.26 -1.80
C SER A 196 18.27 2.98 -2.53
N PHE A 197 19.22 2.17 -2.96
CA PHE A 197 19.00 0.87 -3.58
C PHE A 197 19.57 -0.22 -2.68
N TRP A 198 18.70 -1.09 -2.20
CA TRP A 198 19.07 -2.25 -1.39
C TRP A 198 18.90 -3.52 -2.20
N THR A 199 20.01 -4.15 -2.53
CA THR A 199 20.05 -5.36 -3.35
C THR A 199 20.81 -6.47 -2.63
N MET A 200 20.50 -7.71 -2.93
CA MET A 200 21.18 -8.89 -2.35
C MET A 200 22.62 -9.00 -2.87
N GLN A 201 22.86 -8.48 -4.07
CA GLN A 201 24.19 -8.38 -4.69
C GLN A 201 24.43 -6.94 -5.14
N PRO A 202 25.68 -6.47 -5.21
CA PRO A 202 25.98 -5.15 -5.75
C PRO A 202 25.41 -4.99 -7.17
N LEU A 203 24.72 -3.86 -7.41
CA LEU A 203 24.22 -3.53 -8.74
C LEU A 203 25.39 -3.43 -9.72
N LYS A 204 25.35 -4.21 -10.80
CA LYS A 204 26.30 -4.13 -11.90
C LYS A 204 25.95 -2.90 -12.74
N ASP A 205 26.87 -1.94 -12.83
CA ASP A 205 26.87 -0.75 -13.73
C ASP A 205 25.51 -0.18 -14.20
N ASP A 206 24.57 -0.04 -13.27
CA ASP A 206 23.23 0.50 -13.52
C ASP A 206 23.12 2.01 -13.23
N SER A 207 24.23 2.73 -13.37
CA SER A 207 24.28 4.17 -13.05
C SER A 207 23.22 4.99 -13.78
N ALA A 208 22.92 4.66 -15.05
CA ALA A 208 21.90 5.34 -15.84
C ALA A 208 20.49 5.08 -15.28
N ALA A 209 20.17 3.83 -14.93
CA ALA A 209 18.88 3.47 -14.36
C ALA A 209 18.67 4.08 -12.96
N VAL A 210 19.71 4.06 -12.13
CA VAL A 210 19.70 4.73 -10.82
C VAL A 210 19.43 6.22 -10.96
N LEU A 211 20.05 6.88 -11.96
CA LEU A 211 19.82 8.29 -12.24
C LEU A 211 18.39 8.56 -12.70
N ARG A 212 17.83 7.70 -13.58
CA ARG A 212 16.42 7.83 -14.04
C ARG A 212 15.44 7.69 -12.88
N ILE A 213 15.60 6.70 -12.02
CA ILE A 213 14.74 6.49 -10.85
C ILE A 213 14.89 7.65 -9.85
N SER A 214 16.11 8.15 -9.64
CA SER A 214 16.36 9.33 -8.80
C SER A 214 15.73 10.60 -9.39
N ALA A 215 15.75 10.76 -10.70
CA ALA A 215 15.07 11.86 -11.38
C ALA A 215 13.54 11.75 -11.25
N ALA A 216 12.98 10.53 -11.41
CA ALA A 216 11.55 10.29 -11.17
C ALA A 216 11.16 10.67 -9.74
N TRP A 217 11.93 10.26 -8.75
CA TRP A 217 11.70 10.65 -7.36
C TRP A 217 11.76 12.17 -7.16
N SER A 218 12.76 12.83 -7.75
CA SER A 218 12.89 14.29 -7.67
C SER A 218 11.69 15.02 -8.30
N THR A 219 11.18 14.51 -9.41
CA THR A 219 9.96 15.02 -10.06
C THR A 219 8.76 14.91 -9.11
N LEU A 220 8.55 13.72 -8.54
CA LEU A 220 7.45 13.49 -7.59
C LEU A 220 7.52 14.42 -6.37
N GLN A 221 8.72 14.63 -5.82
CA GLN A 221 8.91 15.58 -4.71
C GLN A 221 8.64 17.03 -5.11
N THR A 222 9.03 17.41 -6.30
CA THR A 222 8.82 18.76 -6.82
C THR A 222 7.34 19.06 -6.98
N ASP A 223 6.61 18.13 -7.59
CA ASP A 223 5.21 18.32 -7.99
C ASP A 223 4.21 18.01 -6.87
N PHE A 224 4.52 17.06 -5.98
CA PHE A 224 3.61 16.66 -4.90
C PHE A 224 4.11 17.03 -3.50
N GLY A 225 5.27 17.65 -3.40
CA GLY A 225 5.86 18.12 -2.14
C GLY A 225 6.66 17.06 -1.40
N PRO A 226 7.29 17.46 -0.29
CA PRO A 226 8.05 16.54 0.53
C PRO A 226 7.13 15.54 1.24
N LEU A 227 7.57 14.30 1.36
CA LEU A 227 6.94 13.35 2.25
C LEU A 227 7.14 13.76 3.71
N ASP A 228 6.24 13.28 4.58
CA ASP A 228 6.37 13.45 6.02
C ASP A 228 7.79 13.00 6.47
N LYS A 229 8.41 13.78 7.35
CA LYS A 229 9.75 13.52 7.92
C LYS A 229 9.87 12.15 8.61
N ASN A 230 8.73 11.54 8.96
CA ASN A 230 8.66 10.21 9.53
C ASN A 230 8.66 9.09 8.48
N ILE A 231 8.49 9.42 7.19
CA ILE A 231 8.73 8.47 6.11
C ILE A 231 10.24 8.40 5.91
N VAL A 232 10.76 7.22 6.11
CA VAL A 232 12.19 6.92 5.95
C VAL A 232 12.62 7.30 4.53
N GLN A 233 13.88 7.70 4.36
CA GLN A 233 14.49 7.96 3.05
C GLN A 233 14.02 6.91 2.02
N PRO A 234 13.56 7.34 0.84
CA PRO A 234 12.96 6.44 -0.15
C PRO A 234 13.94 5.37 -0.61
N ARG A 235 13.43 4.17 -0.80
CA ARG A 235 14.24 3.02 -1.17
C ARG A 235 13.61 2.20 -2.27
N VAL A 236 14.46 1.68 -3.13
CA VAL A 236 14.14 0.55 -4.01
C VAL A 236 14.82 -0.66 -3.41
N VAL A 237 14.05 -1.67 -3.06
CA VAL A 237 14.53 -2.86 -2.35
C VAL A 237 14.27 -4.09 -3.19
N GLU A 238 15.31 -4.86 -3.44
CA GLU A 238 15.18 -6.18 -4.06
C GLU A 238 14.42 -7.12 -3.12
N SER A 239 13.45 -7.81 -3.68
CA SER A 239 12.73 -8.88 -2.98
C SER A 239 12.84 -10.16 -3.78
N PRO A 240 13.74 -11.09 -3.43
CA PRO A 240 13.93 -12.34 -4.15
C PRO A 240 12.67 -13.21 -4.19
N GLU A 241 11.77 -12.96 -3.27
CA GLU A 241 10.53 -13.71 -3.12
C GLU A 241 9.27 -12.89 -3.49
N LEU A 242 9.47 -11.70 -4.09
CA LEU A 242 8.35 -10.94 -4.63
C LEU A 242 7.80 -11.72 -5.83
N ARG A 243 6.80 -12.53 -5.53
CA ARG A 243 5.98 -13.18 -6.54
C ARG A 243 4.60 -12.61 -6.45
N ALA A 244 3.99 -12.44 -7.59
CA ALA A 244 2.67 -11.87 -7.61
C ALA A 244 1.70 -12.65 -6.76
N HIS A 245 0.99 -11.88 -5.99
CA HIS A 245 -0.16 -12.34 -5.30
C HIS A 245 -1.32 -11.44 -5.61
N GLY A 246 -2.34 -12.04 -5.99
CA GLY A 246 -3.59 -11.44 -6.34
C GLY A 246 -3.72 -11.31 -7.85
N ASP A 247 -4.89 -10.90 -8.22
CA ASP A 247 -5.37 -10.77 -9.59
C ASP A 247 -4.69 -9.63 -10.37
N ASP A 248 -3.74 -8.92 -9.77
CA ASP A 248 -2.96 -7.85 -10.41
C ASP A 248 -1.61 -8.39 -10.91
N GLU A 249 -1.48 -8.60 -12.21
CA GLU A 249 -0.20 -8.95 -12.84
C GLU A 249 0.89 -7.91 -12.58
N ASP A 250 0.52 -6.66 -12.39
CA ASP A 250 1.45 -5.56 -12.11
C ASP A 250 2.20 -5.71 -10.78
N SER A 251 1.64 -6.42 -9.81
CA SER A 251 2.29 -6.67 -8.51
C SER A 251 3.35 -7.76 -8.53
N LYS A 252 3.55 -8.45 -9.69
CA LYS A 252 4.53 -9.53 -9.83
C LYS A 252 5.97 -9.05 -9.87
N THR A 253 6.19 -7.89 -10.39
CA THR A 253 7.51 -7.33 -10.63
C THR A 253 7.87 -6.22 -9.66
N VAL A 254 6.89 -5.41 -9.27
CA VAL A 254 7.07 -4.28 -8.35
C VAL A 254 5.88 -4.19 -7.39
N ALA A 255 6.17 -4.00 -6.12
CA ALA A 255 5.15 -3.71 -5.11
C ALA A 255 5.47 -2.41 -4.39
N SER A 256 4.43 -1.64 -4.07
CA SER A 256 4.56 -0.41 -3.28
C SER A 256 4.68 -0.75 -1.79
N PHE A 257 5.53 -0.02 -1.10
CA PHE A 257 5.54 0.03 0.35
C PHE A 257 5.72 1.48 0.83
N PRO A 258 5.48 1.80 2.10
CA PRO A 258 5.64 3.15 2.60
C PRO A 258 7.07 3.68 2.42
N GLY A 259 7.20 4.70 1.56
CA GLY A 259 8.49 5.32 1.25
C GLY A 259 9.32 4.58 0.21
N GLY A 260 8.74 3.67 -0.61
CA GLY A 260 9.56 3.01 -1.63
C GLY A 260 8.89 1.98 -2.51
N ALA A 261 9.73 1.21 -3.19
CA ALA A 261 9.34 0.13 -4.09
C ALA A 261 10.10 -1.16 -3.75
N LEU A 262 9.39 -2.27 -3.67
CA LEU A 262 9.97 -3.61 -3.74
C LEU A 262 10.04 -4.02 -5.21
N VAL A 263 11.16 -4.56 -5.62
CA VAL A 263 11.38 -5.03 -7.00
C VAL A 263 11.81 -6.49 -6.96
N SER A 264 11.21 -7.33 -7.81
CA SER A 264 11.59 -8.73 -7.87
C SER A 264 13.00 -8.93 -8.41
N GLU A 265 13.67 -10.01 -7.98
CA GLU A 265 14.97 -10.40 -8.50
C GLU A 265 14.95 -10.54 -10.03
N ASP A 266 13.91 -11.18 -10.58
CA ASP A 266 13.77 -11.36 -12.03
C ASP A 266 13.69 -10.03 -12.78
N ALA A 267 12.96 -9.04 -12.23
CA ALA A 267 12.85 -7.73 -12.84
C ALA A 267 14.19 -6.96 -12.78
N LEU A 268 14.94 -7.09 -11.69
CA LEU A 268 16.27 -6.53 -11.59
C LEU A 268 17.26 -7.21 -12.54
N ALA A 269 17.15 -8.53 -12.71
CA ALA A 269 17.98 -9.28 -13.64
C ALA A 269 17.74 -8.92 -15.12
N LEU A 270 16.52 -8.52 -15.48
CA LEU A 270 16.20 -7.98 -16.82
C LEU A 270 16.74 -6.57 -17.05
N GLY A 271 17.21 -5.92 -16.00
CA GLY A 271 17.81 -4.59 -16.01
C GLY A 271 16.85 -3.45 -15.69
N LEU A 272 17.29 -2.57 -14.82
CA LEU A 272 16.56 -1.35 -14.40
C LEU A 272 16.33 -0.34 -15.55
N GLN A 273 16.82 -0.61 -16.76
CA GLN A 273 16.74 0.30 -17.90
C GLN A 273 15.41 0.22 -18.68
N SER A 274 14.59 -0.79 -18.41
CA SER A 274 13.28 -0.94 -19.02
C SER A 274 12.36 0.24 -18.65
N ASP A 275 11.74 0.85 -19.65
CA ASP A 275 10.75 1.91 -19.44
C ASP A 275 9.55 1.39 -18.65
N GLU A 276 9.13 0.17 -18.90
CA GLU A 276 8.05 -0.49 -18.15
C GLU A 276 8.40 -0.63 -16.66
N LEU A 277 9.62 -1.09 -16.35
CA LEU A 277 10.06 -1.20 -14.95
C LEU A 277 10.17 0.16 -14.27
N LEU A 278 10.68 1.18 -14.99
CA LEU A 278 10.72 2.56 -14.48
C LEU A 278 9.31 3.06 -14.14
N GLN A 279 8.33 2.80 -14.99
CA GLN A 279 6.95 3.19 -14.75
C GLN A 279 6.36 2.50 -13.51
N LYS A 280 6.58 1.19 -13.36
CA LYS A 280 6.13 0.42 -12.20
C LYS A 280 6.79 0.92 -10.90
N ILE A 281 8.09 1.25 -10.94
CA ILE A 281 8.80 1.83 -9.80
C ILE A 281 8.26 3.24 -9.50
N SER A 282 8.04 4.08 -10.52
CA SER A 282 7.49 5.42 -10.36
C SER A 282 6.09 5.39 -9.73
N TYR A 283 5.23 4.46 -10.16
CA TYR A 283 3.94 4.20 -9.55
C TYR A 283 4.09 3.82 -8.07
N ALA A 284 4.97 2.87 -7.77
CA ALA A 284 5.21 2.42 -6.40
C ALA A 284 5.73 3.55 -5.49
N LEU A 285 6.62 4.39 -6.00
CA LEU A 285 7.11 5.57 -5.30
C LEU A 285 6.01 6.60 -5.07
N ALA A 286 5.19 6.89 -6.08
CA ALA A 286 4.07 7.83 -6.00
C ALA A 286 2.99 7.40 -4.99
N TYR A 287 2.85 6.09 -4.78
CA TYR A 287 1.96 5.54 -3.76
C TYR A 287 2.27 6.07 -2.35
N SER A 288 3.53 6.47 -2.09
CA SER A 288 3.93 7.07 -0.82
C SER A 288 3.19 8.38 -0.51
N TRP A 289 2.80 9.15 -1.53
CA TRP A 289 1.95 10.34 -1.36
C TRP A 289 0.46 10.00 -1.28
N PHE A 290 -0.01 9.13 -2.20
CA PHE A 290 -1.43 8.96 -2.49
C PHE A 290 -2.04 7.67 -1.90
N GLY A 291 -1.25 6.86 -1.24
CA GLY A 291 -1.69 5.66 -0.53
C GLY A 291 -1.22 5.57 0.90
N ASP A 292 -0.09 6.24 1.22
CA ASP A 292 0.51 6.21 2.55
C ASP A 292 0.40 7.54 3.29
N GLN A 293 0.66 8.67 2.65
CA GLN A 293 0.54 9.98 3.29
C GLN A 293 -0.90 10.47 3.31
N LEU A 294 -1.63 10.32 2.20
CA LEU A 294 -3.09 10.42 2.20
C LEU A 294 -3.68 9.03 2.49
N TYR A 295 -4.68 8.96 3.37
CA TYR A 295 -5.41 7.72 3.66
C TYR A 295 -6.78 7.77 2.98
N PRO A 296 -6.92 7.27 1.74
CA PRO A 296 -8.20 7.26 1.10
C PRO A 296 -9.22 6.43 1.86
N SER A 297 -10.41 7.00 2.07
CA SER A 297 -11.55 6.27 2.63
C SER A 297 -11.94 5.09 1.75
N THR A 298 -12.65 4.13 2.28
CA THR A 298 -13.05 2.91 1.54
C THR A 298 -13.66 3.21 0.17
N ASN A 299 -14.51 4.26 0.10
CA ASN A 299 -15.21 4.65 -1.13
C ASN A 299 -14.35 5.42 -2.13
N SER A 300 -13.20 5.92 -1.71
CA SER A 300 -12.28 6.69 -2.56
C SER A 300 -10.97 5.96 -2.84
N ALA A 301 -10.76 4.80 -2.20
CA ALA A 301 -9.49 4.10 -2.22
C ALA A 301 -9.04 3.73 -3.64
N VAL A 302 -9.92 3.24 -4.51
CA VAL A 302 -9.53 2.85 -5.87
C VAL A 302 -9.09 4.07 -6.67
N GLY A 303 -9.87 5.15 -6.67
CA GLY A 303 -9.53 6.34 -7.46
C GLY A 303 -8.37 7.13 -6.89
N LEU A 304 -8.30 7.32 -5.57
CA LEU A 304 -7.24 8.13 -4.96
C LEU A 304 -5.94 7.35 -4.75
N SER A 305 -5.98 6.15 -4.13
CA SER A 305 -4.74 5.41 -3.85
C SER A 305 -4.20 4.60 -5.01
N LYS A 306 -4.96 4.45 -6.10
CA LYS A 306 -4.51 3.76 -7.31
C LYS A 306 -4.43 4.70 -8.51
N GLY A 307 -5.48 5.51 -8.74
CA GLY A 307 -5.52 6.42 -9.88
C GLY A 307 -4.57 7.62 -9.78
N LEU A 308 -4.36 8.20 -8.58
CA LEU A 308 -3.38 9.28 -8.44
C LEU A 308 -1.93 8.82 -8.63
N PRO A 309 -1.48 7.64 -8.14
CA PRO A 309 -0.17 7.10 -8.54
C PRO A 309 -0.03 6.88 -10.06
N ASP A 310 -1.08 6.42 -10.76
CA ASP A 310 -1.05 6.32 -12.21
C ASP A 310 -0.91 7.70 -12.88
N TYR A 311 -1.69 8.69 -12.44
CA TYR A 311 -1.52 10.07 -12.91
C TYR A 311 -0.09 10.58 -12.67
N ALA A 312 0.50 10.27 -11.52
CA ALA A 312 1.87 10.66 -11.21
C ALA A 312 2.91 10.02 -12.15
N THR A 313 2.64 8.83 -12.70
CA THR A 313 3.51 8.26 -13.74
C THR A 313 3.50 9.08 -15.03
N VAL A 314 2.37 9.68 -15.39
CA VAL A 314 2.28 10.61 -16.55
C VAL A 314 3.16 11.83 -16.33
N VAL A 315 3.15 12.38 -15.10
CA VAL A 315 4.01 13.52 -14.74
C VAL A 315 5.49 13.16 -14.83
N VAL A 316 5.86 11.95 -14.40
CA VAL A 316 7.25 11.45 -14.52
C VAL A 316 7.62 11.23 -15.98
N ASP A 317 6.76 10.60 -16.79
CA ASP A 317 7.00 10.35 -18.21
C ASP A 317 7.18 11.66 -18.98
N GLU A 318 6.37 12.67 -18.67
CA GLU A 318 6.49 14.02 -19.23
C GLU A 318 7.83 14.69 -18.86
N ALA A 319 8.23 14.62 -17.59
CA ALA A 319 9.50 15.18 -17.14
C ALA A 319 10.73 14.55 -17.83
N HIS A 320 10.63 13.29 -18.24
CA HIS A 320 11.70 12.56 -18.91
C HIS A 320 11.68 12.66 -20.44
N GLY A 321 10.49 12.62 -21.05
CA GLY A 321 10.32 12.51 -22.50
C GLY A 321 9.47 13.63 -23.11
N GLY A 322 9.07 14.63 -22.33
CA GLY A 322 8.25 15.75 -22.76
C GLY A 322 6.84 15.35 -23.16
N GLU A 323 6.15 16.26 -23.86
CA GLU A 323 4.78 16.08 -24.32
C GLU A 323 4.55 14.78 -25.15
N PRO A 324 5.48 14.31 -25.98
CA PRO A 324 5.29 13.04 -26.68
C PRO A 324 5.13 11.84 -25.72
N ALA A 325 5.93 11.77 -24.64
CA ALA A 325 5.84 10.70 -23.67
C ALA A 325 4.56 10.81 -22.83
N ARG A 326 4.20 12.03 -22.39
CA ARG A 326 2.92 12.32 -21.74
C ARG A 326 1.75 11.83 -22.58
N ARG A 327 1.71 12.24 -23.85
CA ARG A 327 0.64 11.87 -24.77
C ARG A 327 0.54 10.36 -24.99
N LYS A 328 1.67 9.69 -25.20
CA LYS A 328 1.73 8.23 -25.33
C LYS A 328 1.08 7.55 -24.13
N ARG A 329 1.44 7.96 -22.91
CA ARG A 329 0.90 7.38 -21.68
C ARG A 329 -0.62 7.59 -21.55
N ILE A 330 -1.12 8.75 -21.92
CA ILE A 330 -2.56 9.05 -21.90
C ILE A 330 -3.33 8.13 -22.87
N ILE A 331 -2.76 7.88 -24.05
CA ILE A 331 -3.35 6.97 -25.04
C ILE A 331 -3.37 5.54 -24.48
N GLU A 332 -2.28 5.08 -23.88
CA GLU A 332 -2.21 3.77 -23.23
C GLU A 332 -3.29 3.62 -22.14
N PHE A 333 -3.52 4.64 -21.32
CA PHE A 333 -4.61 4.63 -20.33
C PHE A 333 -6.00 4.61 -20.96
N LEU A 334 -6.22 5.29 -22.08
CA LEU A 334 -7.48 5.20 -22.80
C LEU A 334 -7.73 3.79 -23.35
N GLU A 335 -6.69 3.14 -23.88
CA GLU A 335 -6.75 1.76 -24.38
C GLU A 335 -6.98 0.76 -23.23
N GLU A 336 -6.27 0.91 -22.12
CA GLU A 336 -6.48 0.09 -20.91
C GLU A 336 -7.90 0.23 -20.37
N TYR A 337 -8.42 1.46 -20.31
CA TYR A 337 -9.79 1.72 -19.91
C TYR A 337 -10.80 1.01 -20.82
N ASP A 338 -10.64 1.14 -22.15
CA ASP A 338 -11.55 0.54 -23.12
C ASP A 338 -11.54 -0.99 -23.07
N GLU A 339 -10.37 -1.58 -22.90
CA GLU A 339 -10.26 -3.03 -22.71
C GLU A 339 -10.91 -3.50 -21.41
N ALA A 340 -10.71 -2.76 -20.31
CA ALA A 340 -11.34 -3.09 -19.02
C ALA A 340 -12.87 -2.97 -19.09
N VAL A 341 -13.40 -1.95 -19.78
CA VAL A 341 -14.85 -1.79 -20.01
C VAL A 341 -15.39 -2.96 -20.82
N LYS A 342 -14.69 -3.38 -21.88
CA LYS A 342 -15.06 -4.53 -22.71
C LYS A 342 -15.08 -5.83 -21.91
N GLN A 343 -14.07 -6.04 -21.04
CA GLN A 343 -14.01 -7.21 -20.15
C GLN A 343 -15.17 -7.18 -19.14
N ALA A 344 -15.44 -6.03 -18.52
CA ALA A 344 -16.56 -5.87 -17.60
C ALA A 344 -17.92 -6.10 -18.26
N ALA A 345 -18.10 -5.68 -19.52
CA ALA A 345 -19.35 -5.89 -20.27
C ALA A 345 -19.66 -7.38 -20.53
N ALA A 346 -18.64 -8.24 -20.52
CA ALA A 346 -18.80 -9.69 -20.63
C ALA A 346 -19.20 -10.36 -19.29
N THR A 347 -19.29 -9.61 -18.20
CA THR A 347 -19.64 -10.10 -16.86
C THR A 347 -21.02 -9.58 -16.43
N PRO A 348 -21.63 -10.14 -15.38
CA PRO A 348 -22.86 -9.57 -14.78
C PRO A 348 -22.65 -8.17 -14.17
N ASN A 349 -21.41 -7.70 -14.08
CA ASN A 349 -21.03 -6.44 -13.45
C ASN A 349 -20.61 -5.41 -14.48
N PRO A 350 -21.55 -4.65 -15.09
CA PRO A 350 -21.21 -3.58 -16.02
C PRO A 350 -20.45 -2.46 -15.34
N GLU A 351 -19.81 -1.59 -16.13
CA GLU A 351 -19.09 -0.42 -15.63
C GLU A 351 -19.88 0.33 -14.55
N LYS A 352 -19.20 0.63 -13.44
CA LYS A 352 -19.69 1.48 -12.36
C LYS A 352 -19.02 2.87 -12.39
N PRO A 353 -19.69 3.92 -11.86
CA PRO A 353 -19.02 5.18 -11.56
C PRO A 353 -17.84 5.00 -10.60
N ILE A 354 -16.81 5.82 -10.70
CA ILE A 354 -15.62 5.74 -9.83
C ILE A 354 -16.03 5.78 -8.36
N ILE A 355 -16.93 6.70 -8.00
CA ILE A 355 -17.35 6.91 -6.60
C ILE A 355 -18.02 5.70 -5.96
N SER A 356 -18.53 4.77 -6.74
CA SER A 356 -19.18 3.54 -6.27
C SER A 356 -18.32 2.29 -6.39
N THR A 357 -17.05 2.45 -6.81
CA THR A 357 -16.13 1.32 -6.97
C THR A 357 -15.28 1.13 -5.73
N MET A 358 -15.29 -0.09 -5.19
CA MET A 358 -14.61 -0.46 -3.95
C MET A 358 -13.38 -1.35 -4.22
N LEU A 359 -12.48 -1.44 -3.24
CA LEU A 359 -11.30 -2.31 -3.33
C LEU A 359 -11.61 -3.81 -3.46
N TYR A 360 -12.81 -4.24 -3.05
CA TYR A 360 -13.27 -5.63 -3.14
C TYR A 360 -14.15 -5.90 -4.36
N ASP A 361 -14.40 -4.89 -5.21
CA ASP A 361 -15.07 -5.11 -6.50
C ASP A 361 -14.20 -5.97 -7.43
N PRO A 362 -14.78 -6.62 -8.45
CA PRO A 362 -14.04 -7.36 -9.48
C PRO A 362 -12.91 -6.53 -10.08
N ILE A 363 -11.86 -7.22 -10.52
CA ILE A 363 -10.63 -6.56 -11.01
C ILE A 363 -10.90 -5.58 -12.15
N GLU A 364 -11.79 -5.94 -13.08
CA GLU A 364 -12.16 -5.11 -14.23
C GLU A 364 -12.77 -3.77 -13.76
N GLN A 365 -13.63 -3.81 -12.72
CA GLN A 365 -14.21 -2.59 -12.15
C GLN A 365 -13.15 -1.71 -11.50
N ARG A 366 -12.21 -2.31 -10.80
CA ARG A 366 -11.11 -1.59 -10.16
C ARG A 366 -10.17 -0.98 -11.19
N ARG A 367 -9.90 -1.69 -12.30
CA ARG A 367 -9.10 -1.17 -13.44
C ARG A 367 -9.80 0.03 -14.08
N ILE A 368 -11.09 -0.10 -14.41
CA ILE A 368 -11.89 1.00 -14.96
C ILE A 368 -11.80 2.24 -14.06
N ALA A 369 -12.06 2.09 -12.76
CA ALA A 369 -12.08 3.21 -11.82
C ALA A 369 -10.68 3.82 -11.62
N ARG A 370 -9.63 2.99 -11.53
CA ARG A 370 -8.24 3.41 -11.41
C ARG A 370 -7.80 4.24 -12.61
N THR A 371 -7.95 3.68 -13.80
CA THR A 371 -7.50 4.31 -15.05
C THR A 371 -8.29 5.59 -15.33
N LYS A 372 -9.61 5.54 -15.14
CA LYS A 372 -10.45 6.73 -15.31
C LYS A 372 -10.13 7.83 -14.30
N ALA A 373 -9.73 7.49 -13.08
CA ALA A 373 -9.30 8.49 -12.10
C ALA A 373 -7.98 9.16 -12.51
N ALA A 374 -7.02 8.42 -13.07
CA ALA A 374 -5.81 9.03 -13.63
C ALA A 374 -6.15 10.00 -14.76
N LEU A 375 -7.00 9.59 -15.73
CA LEU A 375 -7.47 10.43 -16.83
C LEU A 375 -8.23 11.67 -16.34
N PHE A 376 -8.93 11.58 -15.21
CA PHE A 376 -9.62 12.72 -14.61
C PHE A 376 -8.62 13.82 -14.16
N PHE A 377 -7.53 13.48 -13.49
CA PHE A 377 -6.54 14.48 -13.08
C PHE A 377 -5.81 15.09 -14.28
N ILE A 378 -5.59 14.32 -15.34
CA ILE A 378 -5.08 14.83 -16.61
C ILE A 378 -6.09 15.81 -17.24
N ALA A 379 -7.38 15.49 -17.21
CA ALA A 379 -8.43 16.39 -17.71
C ALA A 379 -8.50 17.71 -16.93
N LEU A 380 -8.20 17.68 -15.63
CA LEU A 380 -8.06 18.91 -14.84
C LEU A 380 -6.86 19.74 -15.30
N GLU A 381 -5.70 19.10 -15.58
CA GLU A 381 -4.54 19.80 -16.17
C GLU A 381 -4.88 20.44 -17.52
N ASP A 382 -5.56 19.71 -18.40
CA ASP A 382 -5.98 20.21 -19.72
C ASP A 382 -6.92 21.42 -19.60
N ALA A 383 -7.77 21.44 -18.56
CA ALA A 383 -8.76 22.51 -18.38
C ALA A 383 -8.21 23.74 -17.63
N TYR A 384 -7.31 23.55 -16.69
CA TYR A 384 -6.88 24.61 -15.77
C TYR A 384 -5.38 24.89 -15.83
N GLY A 385 -4.60 24.07 -16.51
CA GLY A 385 -3.14 24.14 -16.62
C GLY A 385 -2.41 23.25 -15.60
N GLU A 386 -1.37 22.58 -16.07
CA GLU A 386 -0.58 21.60 -15.32
C GLU A 386 -0.02 22.18 -14.02
N ALA A 387 0.65 23.32 -14.10
CA ALA A 387 1.28 23.96 -12.95
C ALA A 387 0.27 24.25 -11.82
N LEU A 388 -0.95 24.66 -12.16
CA LEU A 388 -1.99 24.97 -11.18
C LEU A 388 -2.51 23.70 -10.50
N VAL A 389 -2.76 22.63 -11.27
CA VAL A 389 -3.29 21.36 -10.74
C VAL A 389 -2.24 20.67 -9.88
N ARG A 390 -0.98 20.59 -10.32
CA ARG A 390 0.12 19.99 -9.55
C ARG A 390 0.37 20.76 -8.25
N GLN A 391 0.41 22.09 -8.31
CA GLN A 391 0.49 22.91 -7.10
C GLN A 391 -0.71 22.68 -6.17
N GLY A 392 -1.90 22.51 -6.74
CA GLY A 392 -3.10 22.15 -5.99
C GLY A 392 -2.97 20.81 -5.28
N LEU A 393 -2.53 19.76 -5.98
CA LEU A 393 -2.29 18.43 -5.40
C LEU A 393 -1.20 18.44 -4.33
N LYS A 394 -0.14 19.24 -4.52
CA LYS A 394 0.88 19.47 -3.49
C LYS A 394 0.28 20.05 -2.20
N GLN A 395 -0.65 20.99 -2.32
CA GLN A 395 -1.36 21.55 -1.17
C GLN A 395 -2.34 20.53 -0.55
N VAL A 396 -3.03 19.73 -1.37
CA VAL A 396 -3.87 18.59 -0.87
C VAL A 396 -3.04 17.69 0.03
N VAL A 397 -1.87 17.26 -0.43
CA VAL A 397 -0.96 16.41 0.36
C VAL A 397 -0.51 17.11 1.64
N ALA A 398 -0.18 18.39 1.58
CA ALA A 398 0.27 19.17 2.74
C ALA A 398 -0.84 19.38 3.78
N ILE A 399 -2.08 19.63 3.35
CA ILE A 399 -3.22 19.92 4.22
C ILE A 399 -3.83 18.64 4.81
N LEU A 400 -4.00 17.61 3.99
CA LEU A 400 -4.72 16.38 4.33
C LEU A 400 -3.79 15.21 4.71
N GLY A 401 -2.48 15.41 4.66
CA GLY A 401 -1.50 14.37 5.02
C GLY A 401 -1.72 13.81 6.43
N GLY A 402 -1.74 12.49 6.55
CA GLY A 402 -2.02 11.79 7.80
C GLY A 402 -3.50 11.71 8.19
N GLN A 403 -4.42 12.13 7.31
CA GLN A 403 -5.86 12.07 7.54
C GLN A 403 -6.53 11.07 6.59
N GLU A 404 -7.65 10.50 7.02
CA GLU A 404 -8.56 9.79 6.13
C GLU A 404 -9.27 10.78 5.22
N VAL A 405 -9.24 10.53 3.90
CA VAL A 405 -9.72 11.47 2.87
C VAL A 405 -10.70 10.82 1.91
N GLY A 406 -11.76 11.56 1.58
CA GLY A 406 -12.68 11.25 0.50
C GLY A 406 -12.49 12.17 -0.70
N TYR A 407 -13.28 11.93 -1.75
CA TYR A 407 -13.25 12.79 -2.94
C TYR A 407 -13.66 14.24 -2.64
N ASP A 408 -14.59 14.46 -1.71
CA ASP A 408 -15.03 15.80 -1.36
C ASP A 408 -13.95 16.59 -0.59
N ASP A 409 -13.15 15.92 0.24
CA ASP A 409 -12.02 16.53 0.93
C ASP A 409 -10.95 16.97 -0.07
N VAL A 410 -10.61 16.08 -1.01
CA VAL A 410 -9.66 16.39 -2.09
C VAL A 410 -10.16 17.52 -2.98
N ARG A 411 -11.46 17.49 -3.36
CA ARG A 411 -12.07 18.57 -4.12
C ARG A 411 -11.95 19.90 -3.39
N SER A 412 -12.39 19.96 -2.14
CA SER A 412 -12.40 21.18 -1.33
C SER A 412 -11.00 21.76 -1.15
N ALA A 413 -10.00 20.90 -0.90
CA ALA A 413 -8.61 21.33 -0.80
C ALA A 413 -8.04 21.82 -2.14
N LEU A 414 -8.41 21.19 -3.27
CA LEU A 414 -8.05 21.66 -4.61
C LEU A 414 -8.72 22.99 -4.93
N GLU A 415 -10.01 23.15 -4.64
CA GLU A 415 -10.75 24.42 -4.84
C GLU A 415 -10.13 25.56 -4.03
N GLN A 416 -9.78 25.29 -2.78
CA GLN A 416 -9.11 26.25 -1.90
C GLN A 416 -7.75 26.68 -2.45
N SER A 417 -6.95 25.75 -2.96
CA SER A 417 -5.59 26.02 -3.42
C SER A 417 -5.53 26.62 -4.82
N THR A 418 -6.48 26.28 -5.70
CA THR A 418 -6.50 26.72 -7.08
C THR A 418 -7.40 27.94 -7.31
N GLY A 419 -8.30 28.23 -6.39
CA GLY A 419 -9.35 29.25 -6.56
C GLY A 419 -10.39 28.91 -7.65
N LYS A 420 -10.45 27.64 -8.09
CA LYS A 420 -11.36 27.16 -9.15
C LYS A 420 -12.52 26.39 -8.54
N ASN A 421 -13.71 26.52 -9.14
CA ASN A 421 -14.83 25.65 -8.80
C ASN A 421 -14.68 24.33 -9.57
N LEU A 422 -14.50 23.24 -8.84
CA LEU A 422 -14.27 21.89 -9.40
C LEU A 422 -15.50 20.97 -9.24
N ALA A 423 -16.64 21.49 -8.74
CA ALA A 423 -17.83 20.69 -8.50
C ALA A 423 -18.33 19.96 -9.76
N GLU A 424 -18.37 20.67 -10.90
CA GLU A 424 -18.84 20.10 -12.16
C GLU A 424 -17.86 19.07 -12.76
N PRO A 425 -16.55 19.33 -12.87
CA PRO A 425 -15.57 18.31 -13.26
C PRO A 425 -15.63 17.07 -12.38
N PHE A 426 -15.67 17.21 -11.05
CA PHE A 426 -15.78 16.07 -10.14
C PHE A 426 -17.07 15.29 -10.39
N ARG A 427 -18.20 15.97 -10.53
CA ARG A 427 -19.49 15.34 -10.83
C ARG A 427 -19.43 14.56 -12.14
N THR A 428 -18.95 15.17 -13.21
CA THR A 428 -18.90 14.56 -14.54
C THR A 428 -18.02 13.31 -14.56
N TRP A 429 -16.87 13.33 -13.92
CA TRP A 429 -15.93 12.23 -14.00
C TRP A 429 -16.17 11.13 -12.95
N LEU A 430 -16.57 11.49 -11.73
CA LEU A 430 -16.68 10.51 -10.66
C LEU A 430 -18.05 9.83 -10.60
N TYR A 431 -19.12 10.54 -10.96
CA TYR A 431 -20.49 10.03 -10.83
C TYR A 431 -21.06 9.45 -12.13
N ASN A 432 -20.51 9.80 -13.29
CA ASN A 432 -20.95 9.25 -14.56
C ASN A 432 -20.08 8.06 -14.97
N LYS A 433 -20.64 7.20 -15.84
CA LYS A 433 -19.88 6.17 -16.56
C LYS A 433 -19.21 6.79 -17.79
N GLY A 434 -18.25 6.09 -18.35
CA GLY A 434 -17.56 6.54 -19.55
C GLY A 434 -16.52 7.64 -19.27
N VAL A 435 -15.59 7.78 -20.20
CA VAL A 435 -14.67 8.92 -20.30
C VAL A 435 -15.32 9.96 -21.22
N PRO A 436 -15.38 11.26 -20.82
CA PRO A 436 -16.00 12.31 -21.65
C PRO A 436 -15.45 12.34 -23.08
N GLN A 437 -16.36 12.50 -24.07
CA GLN A 437 -16.01 12.38 -25.48
C GLN A 437 -15.10 13.52 -25.97
N ASP A 438 -15.25 14.71 -25.42
CA ASP A 438 -14.37 15.86 -25.71
C ASP A 438 -12.92 15.61 -25.28
N PHE A 439 -12.72 14.94 -24.13
CA PHE A 439 -11.40 14.51 -23.68
C PHE A 439 -10.83 13.45 -24.62
N ARG A 440 -11.60 12.41 -24.95
CA ARG A 440 -11.15 11.35 -25.88
C ARG A 440 -10.72 11.93 -27.24
N SER A 441 -11.50 12.83 -27.79
CA SER A 441 -11.23 13.42 -29.11
C SER A 441 -9.89 14.15 -29.19
N ARG A 442 -9.42 14.75 -28.10
CA ARG A 442 -8.10 15.43 -28.05
C ARG A 442 -6.93 14.48 -28.27
N TYR A 443 -7.05 13.24 -27.81
CA TYR A 443 -5.95 12.28 -27.82
C TYR A 443 -6.05 11.26 -28.96
N GLN A 444 -7.27 10.89 -29.39
CA GLN A 444 -7.49 9.91 -30.47
C GLN A 444 -7.30 10.48 -31.88
N THR A 445 -7.70 11.71 -32.13
CA THR A 445 -7.63 12.31 -33.49
C THR A 445 -6.20 12.51 -33.97
N ALA A 446 -5.23 12.69 -33.09
CA ALA A 446 -3.83 12.88 -33.47
C ALA A 446 -3.07 11.56 -33.68
N ALA A 447 -3.55 10.43 -33.16
CA ALA A 447 -2.99 9.11 -33.45
C ALA A 447 -3.22 8.71 -34.91
N ALA A 448 -4.38 9.06 -35.50
CA ALA A 448 -4.68 8.85 -36.92
C ALA A 448 -3.77 9.68 -37.85
N ALA A 449 -3.35 10.86 -37.40
CA ALA A 449 -2.47 11.73 -38.18
C ALA A 449 -0.97 11.34 -38.13
N SER A 450 -0.53 10.66 -37.13
CA SER A 450 0.87 10.18 -36.98
C SER A 450 1.13 8.89 -37.77
N ASN A 451 0.11 8.06 -37.97
CA ASN A 451 0.21 6.81 -38.73
C ASN A 451 0.07 7.03 -40.27
N SER A 452 -0.15 8.26 -40.72
CA SER A 452 -0.30 8.62 -42.14
C SER A 452 0.95 9.32 -42.72
N LYS A 453 2.05 9.34 -41.97
CA LYS A 453 3.37 9.79 -42.45
C LYS A 453 4.38 8.65 -42.35
#